data_ed87920b72c1591e739809cdd0e66314
#
_entry.id   ed87920b72c1591e739809cdd0e66314
#
_cell.length_a   1.000
_cell.length_b   1.000
_cell.length_c   1.000
_cell.angle_alpha   90.00
_cell.angle_beta   90.00
_cell.angle_gamma   90.00
#
_symmetry.space_group_name_H-M   'P 1'
#
loop_
_entity.id
_entity.type
_entity.pdbx_description
1 polymer ?
#
loop_
_entity_poly.entity_id
_entity_poly.type
_entity_poly.pdbx_seq_one_letter_code
_entity_poly.pdbx_strand_id
1 'polypeptide(L)'
;MIPTTQSEARQERLPHILLWGVFGIVLVGVVGIGVWSLLWDAPIKQPSSGLSAAQLPVYGAVPDFALIDQSGHPVGRSDLEGKVWIASFLFTNCLDECPLLTAEMARLQSDLAHIADLRLVSISVDPDRDTPAVLSQYAERFNADPGRWLFLTGDKRAIYRLAREGFRLGIVDPAEPSHSSAIKGSALAGASGSLDRQMPSNAGQTSGWLQSLRGWLRSVEPSAAFADHGRAKDTLHSTRLVLIDRLSQIRGYYESREESALQRLRQHLQILLRGG
;
A
#
# COMPACT_ATOMS: atom_id res chain seq x y z
N MET A 1 -35.11 -79.37 33.59
CA MET A 1 -33.78 -78.80 33.80
C MET A 1 -33.32 -78.27 32.44
N ILE A 2 -33.32 -77.00 32.26
CA ILE A 2 -32.98 -76.32 31.02
C ILE A 2 -31.70 -75.56 31.29
N PRO A 3 -30.67 -75.60 30.50
CA PRO A 3 -29.55 -74.66 30.61
C PRO A 3 -29.71 -73.57 29.57
N THR A 4 -30.05 -72.38 30.02
CA THR A 4 -30.00 -71.10 29.32
C THR A 4 -28.69 -70.43 29.65
N THR A 5 -27.69 -70.51 28.81
CA THR A 5 -26.47 -69.69 28.94
C THR A 5 -25.66 -69.59 27.66
N GLN A 6 -26.25 -69.09 26.56
CA GLN A 6 -25.43 -68.72 25.38
C GLN A 6 -25.82 -67.38 24.74
N SER A 7 -26.75 -66.62 25.32
CA SER A 7 -27.25 -65.40 24.71
C SER A 7 -26.53 -64.15 25.16
N GLU A 8 -25.92 -64.11 26.35
CA GLU A 8 -25.37 -62.89 26.93
C GLU A 8 -23.96 -62.52 26.43
N ALA A 9 -23.17 -63.48 26.00
CA ALA A 9 -21.76 -63.23 25.61
C ALA A 9 -21.60 -62.55 24.24
N ARG A 10 -22.70 -62.46 23.43
CA ARG A 10 -22.65 -61.88 22.10
C ARG A 10 -22.98 -60.37 22.07
N GLN A 11 -23.67 -59.89 23.12
CA GLN A 11 -24.17 -58.52 23.16
C GLN A 11 -23.11 -57.48 23.64
N GLU A 12 -22.10 -57.92 24.37
CA GLU A 12 -21.05 -57.03 24.88
C GLU A 12 -19.91 -56.73 23.88
N ARG A 13 -19.76 -57.56 22.84
CA ARG A 13 -18.66 -57.37 21.86
C ARG A 13 -18.97 -56.41 20.74
N LEU A 14 -20.24 -56.13 20.46
CA LEU A 14 -20.68 -55.21 19.41
C LEU A 14 -20.23 -53.75 19.64
N PRO A 15 -20.33 -53.21 20.87
CA PRO A 15 -19.91 -51.80 21.07
C PRO A 15 -18.40 -51.61 20.90
N HIS A 16 -17.59 -52.60 21.25
CA HIS A 16 -16.12 -52.51 21.12
C HIS A 16 -15.69 -52.54 19.64
N ILE A 17 -16.32 -53.35 18.81
CA ILE A 17 -16.01 -53.42 17.37
C ILE A 17 -16.37 -52.13 16.67
N LEU A 18 -17.51 -51.52 17.02
CA LEU A 18 -17.90 -50.19 16.49
C LEU A 18 -16.93 -49.10 16.97
N LEU A 19 -16.53 -49.12 18.24
CA LEU A 19 -15.62 -48.14 18.80
C LEU A 19 -14.22 -48.22 18.13
N TRP A 20 -13.69 -49.42 17.94
CA TRP A 20 -12.43 -49.63 17.21
C TRP A 20 -12.53 -49.31 15.74
N GLY A 21 -13.70 -49.50 15.10
CA GLY A 21 -13.97 -49.11 13.71
C GLY A 21 -13.93 -47.58 13.53
N VAL A 22 -14.62 -46.83 14.42
CA VAL A 22 -14.60 -45.38 14.42
C VAL A 22 -13.21 -44.83 14.68
N PHE A 23 -12.49 -45.41 15.67
CA PHE A 23 -11.12 -45.03 15.98
C PHE A 23 -10.18 -45.23 14.76
N GLY A 24 -10.33 -46.35 14.06
CA GLY A 24 -9.56 -46.64 12.84
C GLY A 24 -9.80 -45.61 11.73
N ILE A 25 -11.07 -45.22 11.50
CA ILE A 25 -11.44 -44.22 10.49
C ILE A 25 -10.86 -42.85 10.83
N VAL A 26 -10.95 -42.44 12.09
CA VAL A 26 -10.38 -41.18 12.59
C VAL A 26 -8.86 -41.14 12.43
N LEU A 27 -8.20 -42.24 12.77
CA LEU A 27 -6.74 -42.37 12.65
C LEU A 27 -6.28 -42.30 11.20
N VAL A 28 -6.97 -42.98 10.29
CA VAL A 28 -6.71 -42.91 8.84
C VAL A 28 -6.97 -41.51 8.32
N GLY A 29 -8.01 -40.80 8.80
CA GLY A 29 -8.32 -39.43 8.45
C GLY A 29 -7.20 -38.46 8.89
N VAL A 30 -6.72 -38.59 10.15
CA VAL A 30 -5.65 -37.75 10.69
C VAL A 30 -4.33 -37.97 9.94
N VAL A 31 -3.99 -39.27 9.72
CA VAL A 31 -2.79 -39.62 8.94
C VAL A 31 -2.90 -39.14 7.51
N GLY A 32 -4.10 -39.26 6.87
CA GLY A 32 -4.37 -38.80 5.52
C GLY A 32 -4.20 -37.28 5.40
N ILE A 33 -4.73 -36.50 6.36
CA ILE A 33 -4.55 -35.05 6.41
C ILE A 33 -3.08 -34.68 6.64
N GLY A 34 -2.38 -35.38 7.53
CA GLY A 34 -0.97 -35.18 7.79
C GLY A 34 -0.08 -35.45 6.58
N VAL A 35 -0.33 -36.53 5.87
CA VAL A 35 0.37 -36.87 4.61
C VAL A 35 0.01 -35.90 3.50
N TRP A 36 -1.27 -35.50 3.42
CA TRP A 36 -1.74 -34.49 2.48
C TRP A 36 -1.03 -33.13 2.70
N SER A 37 -0.95 -32.66 3.95
CA SER A 37 -0.25 -31.41 4.26
C SER A 37 1.25 -31.51 3.93
N LEU A 38 1.92 -32.62 4.24
CA LEU A 38 3.32 -32.84 3.89
C LEU A 38 3.59 -32.90 2.38
N LEU A 39 2.64 -33.42 1.61
CA LEU A 39 2.76 -33.51 0.14
C LEU A 39 2.40 -32.18 -0.55
N TRP A 40 1.48 -31.40 0.04
CA TRP A 40 1.04 -30.12 -0.53
C TRP A 40 1.83 -28.91 -0.03
N ASP A 41 2.50 -29.01 1.14
CA ASP A 41 3.51 -28.04 1.59
C ASP A 41 4.90 -28.26 0.95
N ALA A 42 4.98 -29.11 -0.08
CA ALA A 42 6.14 -29.05 -0.95
C ALA A 42 6.26 -27.59 -1.40
N PRO A 43 7.35 -26.87 -1.05
CA PRO A 43 7.50 -25.48 -1.46
C PRO A 43 7.36 -25.51 -2.97
N ILE A 44 6.28 -24.92 -3.47
CA ILE A 44 6.17 -24.60 -4.88
C ILE A 44 7.42 -23.78 -5.11
N LYS A 45 8.45 -24.40 -5.69
CA LYS A 45 9.57 -23.68 -6.26
C LYS A 45 8.91 -22.80 -7.32
N GLN A 46 8.51 -21.60 -6.90
CA GLN A 46 8.21 -20.56 -7.85
C GLN A 46 9.41 -20.56 -8.76
N PRO A 47 9.24 -20.73 -10.08
CA PRO A 47 10.34 -20.53 -10.98
C PRO A 47 10.90 -19.18 -10.58
N SER A 48 12.07 -19.18 -9.96
CA SER A 48 12.84 -17.97 -9.78
C SER A 48 13.11 -17.55 -11.23
N SER A 49 12.16 -16.76 -11.75
CA SER A 49 12.39 -16.00 -12.96
C SER A 49 13.62 -15.20 -12.59
N GLY A 50 14.77 -15.66 -13.09
CA GLY A 50 16.06 -15.11 -12.74
C GLY A 50 16.24 -13.71 -13.35
N LEU A 51 15.25 -12.83 -13.11
CA LEU A 51 15.32 -11.44 -13.46
C LEU A 51 16.42 -10.83 -12.61
N SER A 52 17.49 -10.45 -13.28
CA SER A 52 18.56 -9.66 -12.69
C SER A 52 18.10 -8.20 -12.56
N ALA A 53 18.71 -7.45 -11.64
CA ALA A 53 18.47 -6.02 -11.51
C ALA A 53 18.65 -5.26 -12.84
N ALA A 54 19.55 -5.72 -13.70
CA ALA A 54 19.77 -5.15 -15.04
C ALA A 54 18.58 -5.33 -16.00
N GLN A 55 17.71 -6.30 -15.76
CA GLN A 55 16.53 -6.57 -16.60
C GLN A 55 15.30 -5.76 -16.20
N LEU A 56 15.32 -5.09 -15.05
CA LEU A 56 14.26 -4.17 -14.70
C LEU A 56 14.35 -2.90 -15.56
N PRO A 57 13.23 -2.37 -16.06
CA PRO A 57 13.23 -1.16 -16.86
C PRO A 57 13.79 0.02 -16.09
N VAL A 58 14.42 0.96 -16.80
CA VAL A 58 14.83 2.26 -16.27
C VAL A 58 13.93 3.32 -16.88
N TYR A 59 13.17 4.01 -16.04
CA TYR A 59 12.24 5.06 -16.47
C TYR A 59 12.88 6.45 -16.48
N GLY A 60 14.02 6.63 -15.83
CA GLY A 60 14.75 7.87 -15.70
C GLY A 60 15.62 7.85 -14.46
N ALA A 61 16.33 8.96 -14.21
CA ALA A 61 17.10 9.18 -13.00
C ALA A 61 16.48 10.31 -12.18
N VAL A 62 16.52 10.17 -10.86
CA VAL A 62 16.09 11.24 -9.95
C VAL A 62 17.13 12.36 -10.03
N PRO A 63 16.74 13.62 -10.37
CA PRO A 63 17.66 14.74 -10.41
C PRO A 63 18.13 15.11 -9.00
N ASP A 64 19.15 15.93 -8.93
CA ASP A 64 19.57 16.53 -7.64
C ASP A 64 18.46 17.38 -7.05
N PHE A 65 18.31 17.28 -5.75
CA PHE A 65 17.36 18.07 -4.98
C PHE A 65 17.98 18.46 -3.62
N ALA A 66 17.42 19.49 -3.00
CA ALA A 66 17.75 19.90 -1.64
C ALA A 66 16.43 20.19 -0.92
N LEU A 67 16.07 19.35 0.02
CA LEU A 67 14.87 19.43 0.84
C LEU A 67 15.24 19.33 2.31
N ILE A 68 14.27 19.39 3.21
CA ILE A 68 14.46 19.34 4.66
C ILE A 68 13.62 18.18 5.20
N ASP A 69 14.19 17.37 6.08
CA ASP A 69 13.47 16.26 6.72
C ASP A 69 12.58 16.74 7.90
N GLN A 70 11.82 15.82 8.47
CA GLN A 70 10.96 16.06 9.64
C GLN A 70 11.72 16.50 10.89
N SER A 71 13.04 16.37 10.94
CA SER A 71 13.92 16.80 12.02
C SER A 71 14.58 18.14 11.74
N GLY A 72 14.34 18.73 10.57
CA GLY A 72 14.93 19.99 10.14
C GLY A 72 16.31 19.85 9.50
N HIS A 73 16.79 18.65 9.23
CA HIS A 73 18.08 18.44 8.57
C HIS A 73 17.96 18.53 7.05
N PRO A 74 18.95 19.09 6.37
CA PRO A 74 18.98 19.10 4.92
C PRO A 74 19.16 17.68 4.37
N VAL A 75 18.41 17.33 3.34
CA VAL A 75 18.47 16.04 2.64
C VAL A 75 18.50 16.27 1.15
N GLY A 76 19.46 15.67 0.48
CA GLY A 76 19.61 15.67 -0.97
C GLY A 76 19.62 14.25 -1.56
N ARG A 77 19.74 14.18 -2.88
CA ARG A 77 19.86 12.89 -3.57
C ARG A 77 21.10 12.11 -3.10
N SER A 78 22.21 12.80 -2.80
CA SER A 78 23.45 12.19 -2.32
C SER A 78 23.30 11.41 -1.01
N ASP A 79 22.35 11.79 -0.14
CA ASP A 79 22.10 11.11 1.13
C ASP A 79 21.38 9.77 0.93
N LEU A 80 20.80 9.56 -0.25
CA LEU A 80 20.09 8.35 -0.67
C LEU A 80 20.91 7.48 -1.66
N GLU A 81 22.06 7.95 -2.11
CA GLU A 81 22.94 7.17 -2.98
C GLU A 81 23.43 5.89 -2.30
N GLY A 82 23.56 4.81 -3.06
CA GLY A 82 23.91 3.50 -2.52
C GLY A 82 22.75 2.78 -1.79
N LYS A 83 21.59 3.42 -1.63
CA LYS A 83 20.41 2.83 -1.02
C LYS A 83 19.34 2.52 -2.08
N VAL A 84 18.60 1.44 -1.88
CA VAL A 84 17.33 1.24 -2.58
C VAL A 84 16.25 1.99 -1.80
N TRP A 85 15.41 2.74 -2.47
CA TRP A 85 14.41 3.50 -1.76
C TRP A 85 13.07 3.59 -2.50
N ILE A 86 12.03 3.82 -1.72
CA ILE A 86 10.66 3.96 -2.21
C ILE A 86 10.20 5.37 -1.91
N ALA A 87 9.80 6.11 -2.95
CA ALA A 87 9.26 7.46 -2.82
C ALA A 87 7.73 7.47 -2.89
N SER A 88 7.12 8.37 -2.12
CA SER A 88 5.71 8.74 -2.19
C SER A 88 5.54 10.24 -2.10
N PHE A 89 4.46 10.78 -2.66
CA PHE A 89 4.09 12.19 -2.56
C PHE A 89 2.76 12.31 -1.84
N LEU A 90 2.70 13.16 -0.83
CA LEU A 90 1.54 13.32 0.04
C LEU A 90 1.38 14.77 0.51
N PHE A 91 0.32 15.06 1.23
CA PHE A 91 0.19 16.23 2.11
C PHE A 91 -0.60 15.84 3.36
N THR A 92 -0.23 16.42 4.51
CA THR A 92 -0.75 15.95 5.82
C THR A 92 -2.22 16.24 6.05
N ASN A 93 -2.77 17.26 5.38
CA ASN A 93 -4.18 17.66 5.49
C ASN A 93 -5.10 16.90 4.50
N CYS A 94 -4.63 15.82 3.90
CA CYS A 94 -5.43 14.93 3.07
C CYS A 94 -6.24 13.98 3.97
N LEU A 95 -7.56 13.96 3.80
CA LEU A 95 -8.46 13.12 4.61
C LEU A 95 -8.79 11.77 3.97
N ASP A 96 -8.35 11.53 2.74
CA ASP A 96 -8.80 10.38 1.94
C ASP A 96 -7.64 9.46 1.55
N GLU A 97 -6.85 9.83 0.56
CA GLU A 97 -5.88 8.92 -0.09
C GLU A 97 -4.53 8.87 0.60
N CYS A 98 -4.05 10.00 1.12
CA CYS A 98 -2.72 10.06 1.73
C CYS A 98 -2.58 9.19 2.99
N PRO A 99 -3.59 9.09 3.89
CA PRO A 99 -3.51 8.16 5.01
C PRO A 99 -3.38 6.69 4.58
N LEU A 100 -4.07 6.29 3.50
CA LEU A 100 -3.99 4.93 2.97
C LEU A 100 -2.61 4.65 2.35
N LEU A 101 -2.11 5.59 1.55
CA LEU A 101 -0.76 5.53 0.99
C LEU A 101 0.30 5.42 2.09
N THR A 102 0.17 6.24 3.15
CA THR A 102 1.10 6.25 4.27
C THR A 102 1.00 4.97 5.10
N ALA A 103 -0.20 4.41 5.27
CA ALA A 103 -0.39 3.12 5.94
C ALA A 103 0.30 1.97 5.16
N GLU A 104 0.27 2.00 3.82
CA GLU A 104 1.00 1.01 3.02
C GLU A 104 2.52 1.19 3.14
N MET A 105 3.02 2.42 3.19
CA MET A 105 4.43 2.69 3.50
C MET A 105 4.83 2.17 4.88
N ALA A 106 3.95 2.30 5.89
CA ALA A 106 4.19 1.76 7.24
C ALA A 106 4.25 0.22 7.23
N ARG A 107 3.40 -0.45 6.44
CA ARG A 107 3.48 -1.90 6.23
C ARG A 107 4.80 -2.30 5.58
N LEU A 108 5.21 -1.61 4.52
CA LEU A 108 6.49 -1.86 3.86
C LEU A 108 7.66 -1.67 4.83
N GLN A 109 7.63 -0.64 5.69
CA GLN A 109 8.63 -0.45 6.74
C GLN A 109 8.71 -1.67 7.67
N SER A 110 7.57 -2.17 8.14
CA SER A 110 7.48 -3.30 9.05
C SER A 110 7.92 -4.60 8.40
N ASP A 111 7.37 -4.92 7.22
CA ASP A 111 7.65 -6.16 6.49
C ASP A 111 9.13 -6.29 6.10
N LEU A 112 9.77 -5.15 5.83
CA LEU A 112 11.14 -5.05 5.33
C LEU A 112 12.11 -4.50 6.40
N ALA A 113 11.76 -4.58 7.68
CA ALA A 113 12.55 -4.06 8.79
C ALA A 113 13.98 -4.65 8.84
N HIS A 114 14.14 -5.89 8.38
CA HIS A 114 15.41 -6.60 8.33
C HIS A 114 16.39 -6.11 7.23
N ILE A 115 15.94 -5.22 6.32
CA ILE A 115 16.73 -4.74 5.20
C ILE A 115 17.35 -3.39 5.54
N ALA A 116 18.64 -3.38 5.85
CA ALA A 116 19.35 -2.16 6.28
C ALA A 116 19.49 -1.10 5.17
N ASP A 117 19.61 -1.54 3.90
CA ASP A 117 19.85 -0.65 2.75
C ASP A 117 18.57 -0.10 2.09
N LEU A 118 17.42 -0.34 2.69
CA LEU A 118 16.15 0.22 2.23
C LEU A 118 15.84 1.53 2.95
N ARG A 119 15.39 2.55 2.20
CA ARG A 119 14.84 3.80 2.73
C ARG A 119 13.44 4.03 2.19
N LEU A 120 12.63 4.68 3.00
CA LEU A 120 11.32 5.18 2.62
C LEU A 120 11.39 6.71 2.63
N VAL A 121 10.82 7.35 1.61
CA VAL A 121 10.86 8.81 1.46
C VAL A 121 9.47 9.30 1.08
N SER A 122 8.87 10.09 1.96
CA SER A 122 7.57 10.72 1.70
C SER A 122 7.80 12.22 1.53
N ILE A 123 7.42 12.77 0.38
CA ILE A 123 7.67 14.17 0.03
C ILE A 123 6.33 14.91 0.08
N SER A 124 6.26 15.96 0.91
CA SER A 124 5.06 16.80 0.94
C SER A 124 4.95 17.68 -0.29
N VAL A 125 3.74 17.77 -0.85
CA VAL A 125 3.38 18.68 -1.94
C VAL A 125 2.67 19.95 -1.44
N ASP A 126 2.52 20.11 -0.13
CA ASP A 126 1.97 21.32 0.51
C ASP A 126 2.94 21.88 1.57
N PRO A 127 4.16 22.30 1.17
CA PRO A 127 5.19 22.74 2.11
C PRO A 127 4.80 24.01 2.88
N ASP A 128 3.81 24.77 2.40
CA ASP A 128 3.31 25.96 3.10
C ASP A 128 2.64 25.57 4.43
N ARG A 129 2.07 24.38 4.53
CA ARG A 129 1.44 23.82 5.75
C ARG A 129 2.30 22.75 6.41
N ASP A 130 2.92 21.91 5.62
CA ASP A 130 3.67 20.76 6.07
C ASP A 130 5.11 21.14 6.46
N THR A 131 5.22 21.89 7.56
CA THR A 131 6.52 22.21 8.16
C THR A 131 7.18 20.95 8.73
N PRO A 132 8.50 20.95 9.02
CA PRO A 132 9.18 19.83 9.67
C PRO A 132 8.45 19.34 10.93
N ALA A 133 7.99 20.25 11.78
CA ALA A 133 7.25 19.91 12.99
C ALA A 133 5.91 19.21 12.72
N VAL A 134 5.18 19.62 11.68
CA VAL A 134 3.92 18.97 11.24
C VAL A 134 4.23 17.58 10.68
N LEU A 135 5.27 17.46 9.87
CA LEU A 135 5.71 16.17 9.32
C LEU A 135 6.19 15.19 10.40
N SER A 136 6.88 15.69 11.46
CA SER A 136 7.27 14.87 12.61
C SER A 136 6.04 14.28 13.31
N GLN A 137 5.04 15.11 13.61
CA GLN A 137 3.78 14.63 14.21
C GLN A 137 3.02 13.66 13.31
N TYR A 138 3.05 13.89 11.99
CA TYR A 138 2.44 12.99 11.04
C TYR A 138 3.18 11.64 11.00
N ALA A 139 4.50 11.63 10.95
CA ALA A 139 5.35 10.45 10.98
C ALA A 139 5.12 9.59 12.23
N GLU A 140 4.99 10.23 13.40
CA GLU A 140 4.70 9.56 14.68
C GLU A 140 3.38 8.78 14.65
N ARG A 141 2.33 9.30 13.99
CA ARG A 141 1.02 8.60 13.86
C ARG A 141 1.13 7.27 13.12
N PHE A 142 2.11 7.13 12.25
CA PHE A 142 2.36 5.92 11.45
C PHE A 142 3.54 5.10 11.98
N ASN A 143 4.06 5.42 13.19
CA ASN A 143 5.22 4.76 13.78
C ASN A 143 6.42 4.72 12.83
N ALA A 144 6.66 5.81 12.11
CA ALA A 144 7.77 5.92 11.19
C ALA A 144 9.10 5.93 11.95
N ASP A 145 10.02 5.04 11.55
CA ASP A 145 11.40 5.03 12.06
C ASP A 145 12.19 6.15 11.39
N PRO A 146 12.62 7.20 12.11
CA PRO A 146 13.31 8.34 11.52
C PRO A 146 14.66 7.98 10.89
N GLY A 147 15.27 6.85 11.26
CA GLY A 147 16.49 6.34 10.63
C GLY A 147 16.25 5.68 9.27
N ARG A 148 15.00 5.39 8.93
CA ARG A 148 14.63 4.62 7.73
C ARG A 148 13.58 5.28 6.87
N TRP A 149 12.72 6.11 7.45
CA TRP A 149 11.62 6.77 6.75
C TRP A 149 11.69 8.29 6.94
N LEU A 150 12.05 8.97 5.87
CA LEU A 150 12.18 10.41 5.81
C LEU A 150 10.89 11.04 5.29
N PHE A 151 10.44 12.10 5.95
CA PHE A 151 9.35 12.94 5.48
C PHE A 151 9.95 14.30 5.10
N LEU A 152 9.90 14.63 3.82
CA LEU A 152 10.60 15.78 3.27
C LEU A 152 9.64 16.93 2.94
N THR A 153 10.09 18.14 3.20
CA THR A 153 9.48 19.41 2.83
C THR A 153 10.54 20.41 2.35
N GLY A 154 10.15 21.60 1.90
CA GLY A 154 11.11 22.60 1.47
C GLY A 154 10.54 23.63 0.51
N ASP A 155 11.35 24.11 -0.43
CA ASP A 155 10.88 25.07 -1.45
C ASP A 155 9.82 24.43 -2.35
N LYS A 156 8.69 25.08 -2.42
CA LYS A 156 7.52 24.60 -3.18
C LYS A 156 7.84 24.37 -4.66
N ARG A 157 8.54 25.28 -5.28
CA ARG A 157 8.90 25.16 -6.71
C ARG A 157 9.87 24.02 -6.95
N ALA A 158 10.82 23.83 -6.02
CA ALA A 158 11.74 22.69 -6.09
C ALA A 158 11.00 21.35 -5.97
N ILE A 159 10.04 21.23 -5.04
CA ILE A 159 9.22 20.05 -4.85
C ILE A 159 8.38 19.75 -6.10
N TYR A 160 7.68 20.74 -6.65
CA TYR A 160 6.84 20.54 -7.84
C TYR A 160 7.68 20.21 -9.09
N ARG A 161 8.85 20.83 -9.24
CA ARG A 161 9.80 20.47 -10.31
C ARG A 161 10.28 19.05 -10.16
N LEU A 162 10.69 18.65 -8.94
CA LEU A 162 11.13 17.31 -8.64
C LEU A 162 10.02 16.28 -8.95
N ALA A 163 8.79 16.55 -8.56
CA ALA A 163 7.65 15.68 -8.81
C ALA A 163 7.34 15.52 -10.30
N ARG A 164 7.31 16.62 -11.06
CA ARG A 164 6.96 16.62 -12.48
C ARG A 164 8.09 16.12 -13.38
N GLU A 165 9.27 16.71 -13.23
CA GLU A 165 10.40 16.47 -14.13
C GLU A 165 11.25 15.27 -13.68
N GLY A 166 11.46 15.14 -12.37
CA GLY A 166 12.21 14.06 -11.77
C GLY A 166 11.41 12.76 -11.73
N PHE A 167 10.29 12.78 -11.03
CA PHE A 167 9.45 11.59 -10.83
C PHE A 167 8.37 11.40 -11.88
N ARG A 168 8.20 12.33 -12.83
CA ARG A 168 7.20 12.29 -13.91
C ARG A 168 5.78 12.00 -13.43
N LEU A 169 5.44 12.53 -12.27
CA LEU A 169 4.11 12.44 -11.70
C LEU A 169 3.25 13.60 -12.19
N GLY A 170 1.98 13.32 -12.46
CA GLY A 170 1.02 14.34 -12.94
C GLY A 170 0.55 15.29 -11.83
N ILE A 171 1.48 15.85 -11.06
CA ILE A 171 1.18 16.82 -10.00
C ILE A 171 1.07 18.21 -10.64
N VAL A 172 -0.06 18.87 -10.42
CA VAL A 172 -0.32 20.22 -10.92
C VAL A 172 -0.03 21.23 -9.83
N ASP A 173 0.79 22.24 -10.11
CA ASP A 173 0.98 23.39 -9.22
C ASP A 173 -0.25 24.31 -9.32
N PRO A 174 -1.00 24.51 -8.22
CA PRO A 174 -2.15 25.40 -8.23
C PRO A 174 -1.81 26.87 -8.54
N ALA A 175 -0.54 27.25 -8.38
CA ALA A 175 -0.05 28.60 -8.66
C ALA A 175 0.36 28.82 -10.14
N GLU A 176 0.54 27.74 -10.93
CA GLU A 176 0.80 27.87 -12.36
C GLU A 176 -0.52 28.03 -13.12
N PRO A 177 -0.66 29.10 -13.95
CA PRO A 177 -1.81 29.24 -14.82
C PRO A 177 -1.84 28.02 -15.76
N SER A 178 -2.91 27.24 -15.67
CA SER A 178 -3.12 26.08 -16.53
C SER A 178 -3.10 26.55 -18.02
N HIS A 179 -2.10 26.08 -18.78
CA HIS A 179 -2.04 26.26 -20.24
C HIS A 179 -3.18 25.50 -20.98
N SER A 180 -4.24 25.13 -20.27
CA SER A 180 -5.41 24.42 -20.81
C SER A 180 -6.38 25.36 -21.56
N SER A 181 -6.10 26.65 -21.68
CA SER A 181 -7.00 27.60 -22.32
C SER A 181 -6.83 27.75 -23.86
N ALA A 182 -5.87 27.02 -24.45
CA ALA A 182 -5.56 27.22 -25.89
C ALA A 182 -6.28 26.27 -26.86
N ILE A 183 -7.17 25.38 -26.38
CA ILE A 183 -7.97 24.50 -27.26
C ILE A 183 -9.46 24.63 -26.93
N LYS A 184 -9.96 25.88 -26.87
CA LYS A 184 -11.40 26.18 -26.98
C LYS A 184 -11.60 27.32 -27.95
N GLY A 185 -11.54 27.00 -29.21
CA GLY A 185 -11.84 27.95 -30.25
C GLY A 185 -11.84 27.35 -31.64
N SER A 186 -12.64 26.31 -31.88
CA SER A 186 -13.21 26.03 -33.20
C SER A 186 -14.10 24.79 -33.10
N ALA A 187 -15.32 24.98 -33.46
CA ALA A 187 -16.30 24.06 -33.98
C ALA A 187 -17.60 23.93 -33.19
N LEU A 188 -18.59 24.64 -33.77
CA LEU A 188 -19.92 24.19 -34.11
C LEU A 188 -21.01 24.29 -33.06
N ALA A 189 -21.78 25.33 -33.29
CA ALA A 189 -23.20 25.45 -32.94
C ALA A 189 -24.00 24.29 -33.56
N GLY A 190 -24.90 23.71 -32.81
CA GLY A 190 -26.01 22.91 -33.33
C GLY A 190 -26.24 21.61 -32.64
N ALA A 191 -27.17 21.55 -31.73
CA ALA A 191 -28.29 20.62 -31.63
C ALA A 191 -28.81 20.54 -30.17
N SER A 192 -29.94 21.19 -29.98
CA SER A 192 -30.83 20.97 -28.83
C SER A 192 -31.44 19.57 -28.91
N GLY A 193 -31.35 18.80 -27.84
CA GLY A 193 -32.02 17.51 -27.71
C GLY A 193 -32.13 17.12 -26.25
N SER A 194 -33.27 17.49 -25.63
CA SER A 194 -33.69 17.01 -24.33
C SER A 194 -33.93 15.52 -24.37
N LEU A 195 -33.28 14.77 -23.49
CA LEU A 195 -33.73 13.42 -23.12
C LEU A 195 -33.57 13.25 -21.61
N ASP A 196 -34.71 13.41 -20.99
CA ASP A 196 -35.07 12.98 -19.65
C ASP A 196 -34.87 11.45 -19.56
N ARG A 197 -34.00 10.97 -18.70
CA ARG A 197 -33.93 9.54 -18.36
C ARG A 197 -33.72 9.35 -16.86
N GLN A 198 -34.84 9.05 -16.20
CA GLN A 198 -34.94 8.59 -14.84
C GLN A 198 -34.00 7.42 -14.55
N MET A 199 -33.19 7.53 -13.48
CA MET A 199 -32.48 6.41 -12.89
C MET A 199 -33.30 5.78 -11.77
N PRO A 200 -33.33 4.44 -11.67
CA PRO A 200 -33.98 3.75 -10.56
C PRO A 200 -33.11 3.79 -9.29
N SER A 201 -33.74 4.13 -8.20
CA SER A 201 -33.25 4.01 -6.83
C SER A 201 -33.17 2.53 -6.41
N ASN A 202 -31.98 2.06 -6.08
CA ASN A 202 -31.83 0.85 -5.26
C ASN A 202 -30.86 1.16 -4.09
N ALA A 203 -31.45 1.57 -2.99
CA ALA A 203 -30.82 1.60 -1.69
C ALA A 203 -31.08 0.24 -1.01
N GLY A 204 -30.02 -0.49 -0.68
CA GLY A 204 -30.18 -1.68 0.12
C GLY A 204 -28.87 -2.40 0.44
N GLN A 205 -28.53 -2.39 1.71
CA GLN A 205 -27.60 -3.25 2.43
C GLN A 205 -26.10 -2.92 2.39
N THR A 206 -25.73 -2.06 3.30
CA THR A 206 -24.34 -1.88 3.72
C THR A 206 -24.03 -2.84 4.87
N SER A 207 -23.04 -3.68 4.68
CA SER A 207 -22.56 -4.70 5.61
C SER A 207 -21.97 -4.09 6.90
N GLY A 208 -22.19 -4.77 8.04
CA GLY A 208 -21.94 -4.29 9.41
C GLY A 208 -20.49 -3.91 9.78
N TRP A 209 -19.49 -4.22 8.96
CA TRP A 209 -18.09 -3.79 9.20
C TRP A 209 -17.87 -2.28 9.00
N LEU A 210 -18.67 -1.63 8.15
CA LEU A 210 -18.64 -0.18 7.95
C LEU A 210 -19.13 0.61 9.17
N GLN A 211 -19.98 0.01 10.01
CA GLN A 211 -20.45 0.64 11.25
C GLN A 211 -19.37 0.62 12.35
N SER A 212 -18.54 -0.41 12.39
CA SER A 212 -17.41 -0.51 13.34
C SER A 212 -16.31 0.49 13.03
N LEU A 213 -16.03 0.77 11.75
CA LEU A 213 -15.07 1.80 11.32
C LEU A 213 -15.57 3.22 11.64
N ARG A 214 -16.86 3.48 11.56
CA ARG A 214 -17.43 4.78 11.93
C ARG A 214 -17.34 5.07 13.43
N GLY A 215 -17.39 4.05 14.28
CA GLY A 215 -17.21 4.18 15.73
C GLY A 215 -15.78 4.58 16.11
N TRP A 216 -14.80 4.00 15.44
CA TRP A 216 -13.38 4.30 15.67
C TRP A 216 -12.97 5.69 15.17
N LEU A 217 -13.54 6.15 14.05
CA LEU A 217 -13.30 7.49 13.50
C LEU A 217 -13.91 8.63 14.33
N ARG A 218 -14.88 8.36 15.20
CA ARG A 218 -15.47 9.37 16.09
C ARG A 218 -14.67 9.67 17.34
N SER A 219 -13.71 8.83 17.72
CA SER A 219 -12.87 9.04 18.91
C SER A 219 -11.62 9.90 18.64
N VAL A 220 -11.40 10.33 17.39
CA VAL A 220 -10.35 11.28 17.02
C VAL A 220 -11.01 12.62 16.71
N GLU A 221 -11.32 13.39 17.75
CA GLU A 221 -11.76 14.79 17.56
C GLU A 221 -10.59 15.61 17.00
N PRO A 222 -10.71 16.21 15.79
CA PRO A 222 -9.71 17.16 15.30
C PRO A 222 -9.84 18.43 16.16
N SER A 223 -8.72 18.85 16.75
CA SER A 223 -8.68 20.13 17.45
C SER A 223 -9.11 21.25 16.50
N ALA A 224 -9.85 22.24 17.01
CA ALA A 224 -10.57 23.28 16.27
C ALA A 224 -9.71 24.26 15.42
N ALA A 225 -8.46 23.91 15.08
CA ALA A 225 -7.55 24.70 14.26
C ALA A 225 -7.63 24.39 12.74
N PHE A 226 -8.50 23.47 12.31
CA PHE A 226 -8.55 22.99 10.91
C PHE A 226 -9.81 23.38 10.13
N ALA A 227 -10.41 24.52 10.42
CA ALA A 227 -11.60 24.98 9.71
C ALA A 227 -11.29 25.94 8.55
N ASP A 228 -10.46 25.53 7.59
CA ASP A 228 -10.41 26.16 6.26
C ASP A 228 -10.47 25.08 5.16
N HIS A 229 -11.70 24.71 4.81
CA HIS A 229 -12.00 23.63 3.86
C HIS A 229 -12.04 24.10 2.39
N GLY A 230 -11.56 25.32 2.09
CA GLY A 230 -11.80 25.95 0.79
C GLY A 230 -10.82 25.65 -0.34
N ARG A 231 -9.63 25.08 -0.08
CA ARG A 231 -8.55 25.00 -1.08
C ARG A 231 -7.91 23.63 -1.34
N ALA A 232 -8.36 22.57 -0.66
CA ALA A 232 -7.77 21.24 -0.81
C ALA A 232 -8.10 20.53 -2.14
N LYS A 233 -8.98 21.12 -2.99
CA LYS A 233 -9.46 20.48 -4.23
C LYS A 233 -8.47 20.56 -5.42
N ASP A 234 -7.47 21.40 -5.36
CA ASP A 234 -6.59 21.67 -6.50
C ASP A 234 -5.18 21.05 -6.37
N THR A 235 -4.85 20.46 -5.21
CA THR A 235 -3.55 19.80 -5.04
C THR A 235 -3.67 18.34 -5.45
N LEU A 236 -3.25 18.01 -6.66
CA LEU A 236 -3.21 16.64 -7.16
C LEU A 236 -2.07 15.89 -6.45
N HIS A 237 -2.46 15.00 -5.55
CA HIS A 237 -1.57 14.01 -4.95
C HIS A 237 -1.45 12.78 -5.84
N SER A 238 -0.31 12.11 -5.79
CA SER A 238 -0.09 10.85 -6.48
C SER A 238 -0.34 9.68 -5.52
N THR A 239 -1.16 8.71 -5.92
CA THR A 239 -1.36 7.44 -5.21
C THR A 239 -0.24 6.44 -5.49
N ARG A 240 0.80 6.85 -6.23
CA ARG A 240 1.87 5.96 -6.68
C ARG A 240 3.02 5.90 -5.71
N LEU A 241 3.50 4.69 -5.50
CA LEU A 241 4.81 4.40 -4.93
C LEU A 241 5.82 4.30 -6.08
N VAL A 242 6.96 4.94 -5.92
CA VAL A 242 8.03 4.91 -6.93
C VAL A 242 9.22 4.18 -6.35
N LEU A 243 9.74 3.17 -7.05
CA LEU A 243 10.91 2.39 -6.65
C LEU A 243 12.15 2.94 -7.32
N ILE A 244 13.19 3.21 -6.54
CA ILE A 244 14.46 3.79 -6.98
C ILE A 244 15.60 2.87 -6.53
N ASP A 245 16.56 2.64 -7.40
CA ASP A 245 17.74 1.83 -7.13
C ASP A 245 18.90 2.63 -6.51
N ARG A 246 20.01 1.94 -6.21
CA ARG A 246 21.22 2.51 -5.60
C ARG A 246 21.92 3.58 -6.45
N LEU A 247 21.64 3.63 -7.75
CA LEU A 247 22.14 4.63 -8.69
C LEU A 247 21.17 5.79 -8.90
N SER A 248 20.16 5.92 -8.03
CA SER A 248 19.08 6.90 -8.14
C SER A 248 18.28 6.78 -9.44
N GLN A 249 18.20 5.57 -10.04
CA GLN A 249 17.41 5.31 -11.24
C GLN A 249 16.00 4.84 -10.83
N ILE A 250 14.98 5.38 -11.49
CA ILE A 250 13.59 4.98 -11.28
C ILE A 250 13.35 3.65 -11.98
N ARG A 251 12.94 2.63 -11.21
CA ARG A 251 12.77 1.26 -11.67
C ARG A 251 11.32 0.81 -11.76
N GLY A 252 10.38 1.61 -11.27
CA GLY A 252 8.95 1.33 -11.39
C GLY A 252 8.06 2.29 -10.66
N TYR A 253 6.78 2.30 -11.10
CA TYR A 253 5.67 3.02 -10.50
C TYR A 253 4.58 2.03 -10.14
N TYR A 254 4.02 2.13 -8.93
CA TYR A 254 3.10 1.14 -8.39
C TYR A 254 1.92 1.86 -7.73
N GLU A 255 0.71 1.54 -8.16
CA GLU A 255 -0.50 2.07 -7.53
C GLU A 255 -0.67 1.47 -6.13
N SER A 256 -0.74 2.31 -5.10
CA SER A 256 -0.79 1.87 -3.70
C SER A 256 -2.09 1.15 -3.33
N ARG A 257 -3.15 1.30 -4.13
CA ARG A 257 -4.45 0.66 -3.92
C ARG A 257 -4.59 -0.68 -4.64
N GLU A 258 -3.65 -1.04 -5.50
CA GLU A 258 -3.71 -2.24 -6.30
C GLU A 258 -2.78 -3.31 -5.71
N GLU A 259 -3.35 -4.36 -5.13
CA GLU A 259 -2.57 -5.44 -4.49
C GLU A 259 -1.58 -6.09 -5.46
N SER A 260 -1.96 -6.26 -6.72
CA SER A 260 -1.08 -6.78 -7.75
C SER A 260 0.13 -5.88 -8.03
N ALA A 261 -0.05 -4.54 -7.94
CA ALA A 261 1.04 -3.59 -8.08
C ALA A 261 1.99 -3.64 -6.87
N LEU A 262 1.44 -3.78 -5.66
CA LEU A 262 2.23 -3.92 -4.44
C LEU A 262 3.04 -5.23 -4.42
N GLN A 263 2.47 -6.32 -4.92
CA GLN A 263 3.19 -7.58 -5.09
C GLN A 263 4.34 -7.43 -6.09
N ARG A 264 4.13 -6.76 -7.23
CA ARG A 264 5.19 -6.43 -8.19
C ARG A 264 6.27 -5.54 -7.56
N LEU A 265 5.88 -4.53 -6.76
CA LEU A 265 6.83 -3.70 -6.02
C LEU A 265 7.74 -4.55 -5.12
N ARG A 266 7.15 -5.46 -4.32
CA ARG A 266 7.91 -6.35 -3.42
C ARG A 266 8.86 -7.26 -4.20
N GLN A 267 8.43 -7.80 -5.34
CA GLN A 267 9.27 -8.63 -6.22
C GLN A 267 10.45 -7.84 -6.81
N HIS A 268 10.19 -6.66 -7.38
CA HIS A 268 11.22 -5.81 -7.98
C HIS A 268 12.20 -5.30 -6.92
N LEU A 269 11.70 -4.96 -5.72
CA LEU A 269 12.53 -4.58 -4.60
C LEU A 269 13.50 -5.71 -4.21
N GLN A 270 13.02 -6.96 -4.10
CA GLN A 270 13.88 -8.11 -3.80
C GLN A 270 14.96 -8.33 -4.87
N ILE A 271 14.64 -8.08 -6.14
CA ILE A 271 15.61 -8.17 -7.25
C ILE A 271 16.71 -7.12 -7.08
N LEU A 272 16.35 -5.86 -6.76
CA LEU A 272 17.32 -4.78 -6.56
C LEU A 272 18.20 -5.00 -5.32
N LEU A 273 17.66 -5.61 -4.28
CA LEU A 273 18.39 -5.88 -3.04
C LEU A 273 19.36 -7.05 -3.17
N ARG A 274 19.06 -8.04 -4.02
CA ARG A 274 19.95 -9.20 -4.27
C ARG A 274 21.04 -8.91 -5.28
N GLY A 275 20.86 -7.93 -6.14
CA GLY A 275 21.75 -7.61 -7.26
C GLY A 275 22.82 -6.56 -6.96
N GLY A 276 23.04 -6.22 -5.67
CA GLY A 276 24.05 -5.27 -5.22
C GLY A 276 25.22 -5.94 -4.50
#